data_9d9677daf920b7f3595580c498c2d595
#
_entry.id   9d9677daf920b7f3595580c498c2d595
#
_cell.length_a   1.000
_cell.length_b   1.000
_cell.length_c   1.000
_cell.angle_alpha   90.00
_cell.angle_beta   90.00
_cell.angle_gamma   90.00
#
_symmetry.space_group_name_H-M   'P 1'
#
loop_
_entity.id
_entity.type
_entity.pdbx_description
1 polymer ?
#
loop_
_entity_poly.entity_id
_entity_poly.type
_entity_poly.pdbx_seq_one_letter_code
_entity_poly.pdbx_strand_id
1 'polypeptide(L)'
;QMISRHRGTLSPAPNFAYDLCARKLADADLAGLDLGSWRLALNGAEPVSAATLQAFADRFAPHGLRPTAITPVYGLAECSVGLAFPPLGRGPRIDVIERTALLQRKLAVPAAAGAVDVVHIPACGRPLPRHEIRIVGDDGSELPDRQVGGLQFRGPSATAGYHRNPAATQSLFRGGWLDSGDFAYTFDGEIYLTGRVKDLIIRGGR
;
A
#
# COMPACT_ATOMS: atom_id res chain seq x y z
N GLN A 1 15.38 17.72 -4.73
CA GLN A 1 16.68 18.42 -4.54
C GLN A 1 17.48 17.85 -3.35
N MET A 2 16.89 17.71 -2.14
CA MET A 2 17.61 17.19 -0.95
C MET A 2 18.22 15.79 -1.16
N ILE A 3 17.48 14.87 -1.79
CA ILE A 3 18.00 13.52 -2.10
C ILE A 3 19.23 13.60 -2.99
N SER A 4 19.18 14.38 -4.06
CA SER A 4 20.31 14.61 -4.97
C SER A 4 21.50 15.24 -4.24
N ARG A 5 21.26 16.36 -3.53
CA ARG A 5 22.29 17.12 -2.83
C ARG A 5 23.02 16.31 -1.75
N HIS A 6 22.28 15.52 -0.97
CA HIS A 6 22.83 14.75 0.16
C HIS A 6 23.02 13.27 -0.15
N ARG A 7 22.83 12.87 -1.41
CA ARG A 7 22.89 11.48 -1.86
C ARG A 7 22.03 10.54 -0.98
N GLY A 8 20.79 11.02 -0.68
CA GLY A 8 19.86 10.28 0.15
C GLY A 8 19.53 8.92 -0.47
N THR A 9 19.46 7.90 0.38
CA THR A 9 19.25 6.51 -0.07
C THR A 9 17.85 5.99 0.21
N LEU A 10 17.16 6.57 1.18
CA LEU A 10 15.81 6.17 1.61
C LEU A 10 14.99 7.42 1.95
N SER A 11 13.74 7.43 1.52
CA SER A 11 12.79 8.48 1.88
C SER A 11 11.37 7.94 1.81
N PRO A 12 10.56 8.09 2.86
CA PRO A 12 9.13 7.82 2.82
C PRO A 12 8.35 9.06 2.37
N ALA A 13 7.25 8.84 1.67
CA ALA A 13 6.26 9.87 1.40
C ALA A 13 4.89 9.23 1.11
N PRO A 14 3.78 9.96 1.32
CA PRO A 14 2.47 9.51 0.88
C PRO A 14 2.33 9.64 -0.65
N ASN A 15 1.37 8.91 -1.21
CA ASN A 15 1.15 8.84 -2.66
C ASN A 15 0.93 10.21 -3.30
N PHE A 16 0.20 11.12 -2.61
CA PHE A 16 -0.03 12.47 -3.15
C PHE A 16 1.27 13.26 -3.37
N ALA A 17 2.30 13.03 -2.57
CA ALA A 17 3.58 13.72 -2.73
C ALA A 17 4.31 13.26 -3.99
N TYR A 18 4.27 11.96 -4.31
CA TYR A 18 4.78 11.43 -5.56
C TYR A 18 4.02 11.98 -6.77
N ASP A 19 2.69 11.99 -6.70
CA ASP A 19 1.82 12.55 -7.72
C ASP A 19 2.08 14.04 -7.93
N LEU A 20 2.19 14.81 -6.85
CA LEU A 20 2.50 16.25 -6.90
C LEU A 20 3.86 16.50 -7.60
N CYS A 21 4.89 15.74 -7.22
CA CYS A 21 6.21 15.87 -7.85
C CYS A 21 6.16 15.51 -9.34
N ALA A 22 5.45 14.43 -9.71
CA ALA A 22 5.34 14.04 -11.12
C ALA A 22 4.63 15.07 -11.98
N ARG A 23 3.59 15.75 -11.45
CA ARG A 23 2.73 16.65 -12.23
C ARG A 23 3.09 18.13 -12.13
N LYS A 24 3.69 18.60 -11.03
CA LYS A 24 3.82 20.04 -10.73
C LYS A 24 5.23 20.59 -10.86
N LEU A 25 6.26 19.77 -10.82
CA LEU A 25 7.63 20.25 -11.00
C LEU A 25 7.88 20.60 -12.48
N ALA A 26 8.36 21.82 -12.73
CA ALA A 26 8.78 22.22 -14.05
C ALA A 26 10.12 21.56 -14.44
N ASP A 27 10.41 21.45 -15.73
CA ASP A 27 11.68 20.86 -16.20
C ASP A 27 12.90 21.63 -15.68
N ALA A 28 12.75 22.94 -15.53
CA ALA A 28 13.79 23.80 -14.96
C ALA A 28 14.14 23.41 -13.50
N ASP A 29 13.16 22.94 -12.71
CA ASP A 29 13.36 22.49 -11.33
C ASP A 29 14.13 21.17 -11.24
N LEU A 30 14.16 20.43 -12.35
CA LEU A 30 14.79 19.11 -12.45
C LEU A 30 16.20 19.19 -13.04
N ALA A 31 16.63 20.36 -13.53
CA ALA A 31 17.96 20.55 -14.11
C ALA A 31 19.07 20.19 -13.09
N GLY A 32 19.98 19.31 -13.48
CA GLY A 32 21.07 18.84 -12.61
C GLY A 32 20.66 17.91 -11.48
N LEU A 33 19.41 17.44 -11.45
CA LEU A 33 18.95 16.47 -10.47
C LEU A 33 19.58 15.09 -10.73
N ASP A 34 20.17 14.47 -9.69
CA ASP A 34 20.66 13.10 -9.71
C ASP A 34 20.01 12.29 -8.58
N LEU A 35 19.17 11.32 -8.95
CA LEU A 35 18.45 10.43 -8.02
C LEU A 35 19.07 9.02 -7.98
N GLY A 36 20.21 8.79 -8.60
CA GLY A 36 20.85 7.48 -8.67
C GLY A 36 21.22 6.87 -7.32
N SER A 37 21.39 7.70 -6.27
CA SER A 37 21.62 7.23 -4.91
C SER A 37 20.34 6.72 -4.22
N TRP A 38 19.15 7.11 -4.70
CA TRP A 38 17.88 6.77 -4.04
C TRP A 38 17.51 5.31 -4.27
N ARG A 39 17.63 4.51 -3.22
CA ARG A 39 17.42 3.05 -3.24
C ARG A 39 16.00 2.64 -2.88
N LEU A 40 15.37 3.38 -1.95
CA LEU A 40 14.05 3.09 -1.43
C LEU A 40 13.21 4.37 -1.38
N ALA A 41 12.33 4.53 -2.35
CA ALA A 41 11.30 5.54 -2.41
C ALA A 41 10.00 4.94 -1.85
N LEU A 42 9.87 4.94 -0.52
CA LEU A 42 8.75 4.30 0.17
C LEU A 42 7.46 5.12 -0.05
N ASN A 43 6.47 4.48 -0.65
CA ASN A 43 5.15 5.09 -0.90
C ASN A 43 4.09 4.37 -0.06
N GLY A 44 3.47 5.08 0.91
CA GLY A 44 2.49 4.51 1.82
C GLY A 44 1.73 5.58 2.60
N ALA A 45 1.17 5.22 3.75
CA ALA A 45 0.34 6.05 4.61
C ALA A 45 -1.03 6.47 4.02
N GLU A 46 -1.27 6.22 2.75
CA GLU A 46 -2.56 6.38 2.06
C GLU A 46 -2.65 5.38 0.89
N PRO A 47 -3.82 5.22 0.23
CA PRO A 47 -3.94 4.33 -0.91
C PRO A 47 -2.94 4.66 -2.02
N VAL A 48 -2.13 3.67 -2.39
CA VAL A 48 -1.11 3.82 -3.43
C VAL A 48 -1.72 3.59 -4.80
N SER A 49 -1.50 4.54 -5.73
CA SER A 49 -2.00 4.47 -7.09
C SER A 49 -0.93 3.93 -8.05
N ALA A 50 -1.27 2.89 -8.81
CA ALA A 50 -0.39 2.35 -9.85
C ALA A 50 -0.04 3.41 -10.92
N ALA A 51 -1.02 4.27 -11.28
CA ALA A 51 -0.80 5.35 -12.23
C ALA A 51 0.21 6.39 -11.69
N THR A 52 0.13 6.73 -10.40
CA THR A 52 1.10 7.62 -9.75
C THR A 52 2.49 7.02 -9.74
N LEU A 53 2.62 5.72 -9.44
CA LEU A 53 3.93 5.03 -9.45
C LEU A 53 4.56 5.09 -10.84
N GLN A 54 3.78 4.81 -11.90
CA GLN A 54 4.25 4.84 -13.27
C GLN A 54 4.63 6.25 -13.71
N ALA A 55 3.76 7.24 -13.49
CA ALA A 55 4.03 8.63 -13.85
C ALA A 55 5.28 9.17 -13.16
N PHE A 56 5.49 8.81 -11.89
CA PHE A 56 6.68 9.19 -11.15
C PHE A 56 7.93 8.50 -11.69
N ALA A 57 7.85 7.20 -12.00
CA ALA A 57 8.96 6.45 -12.61
C ALA A 57 9.40 7.08 -13.93
N ASP A 58 8.45 7.33 -14.83
CA ASP A 58 8.70 7.90 -16.16
C ASP A 58 9.30 9.30 -16.08
N ARG A 59 8.74 10.14 -15.21
CA ARG A 59 9.17 11.54 -15.03
C ARG A 59 10.60 11.64 -14.50
N PHE A 60 11.02 10.75 -13.60
CA PHE A 60 12.30 10.85 -12.93
C PHE A 60 13.36 9.84 -13.42
N ALA A 61 13.02 8.95 -14.34
CA ALA A 61 13.99 8.03 -14.98
C ALA A 61 15.16 8.79 -15.63
N PRO A 62 14.94 9.90 -16.40
CA PRO A 62 16.03 10.68 -16.98
C PRO A 62 16.98 11.30 -15.94
N HIS A 63 16.53 11.38 -14.68
CA HIS A 63 17.28 11.93 -13.55
C HIS A 63 17.92 10.83 -12.67
N GLY A 64 18.05 9.62 -13.19
CA GLY A 64 18.73 8.51 -12.51
C GLY A 64 17.87 7.73 -11.51
N LEU A 65 16.56 8.03 -11.39
CA LEU A 65 15.66 7.20 -10.58
C LEU A 65 15.53 5.81 -11.21
N ARG A 66 15.86 4.79 -10.44
CA ARG A 66 15.64 3.41 -10.88
C ARG A 66 14.19 3.02 -10.57
N PRO A 67 13.42 2.46 -11.50
CA PRO A 67 12.07 1.96 -11.23
C PRO A 67 12.02 0.98 -10.05
N THR A 68 13.09 0.22 -9.86
CA THR A 68 13.25 -0.73 -8.75
C THR A 68 13.40 -0.07 -7.37
N ALA A 69 13.62 1.24 -7.31
CA ALA A 69 13.65 2.00 -6.06
C ALA A 69 12.26 2.34 -5.54
N ILE A 70 11.26 2.40 -6.42
CA ILE A 70 9.88 2.73 -6.03
C ILE A 70 9.30 1.56 -5.26
N THR A 71 8.85 1.83 -4.04
CA THR A 71 8.56 0.78 -3.05
C THR A 71 7.22 1.07 -2.37
N PRO A 72 6.09 0.55 -2.92
CA PRO A 72 4.81 0.59 -2.23
C PRO A 72 4.90 -0.18 -0.92
N VAL A 73 4.43 0.42 0.17
CA VAL A 73 4.50 -0.18 1.51
C VAL A 73 3.17 -0.05 2.23
N TYR A 74 2.95 -0.91 3.22
CA TYR A 74 1.81 -0.81 4.08
C TYR A 74 2.21 -0.74 5.55
N GLY A 75 1.45 0.05 6.29
CA GLY A 75 1.57 0.14 7.72
C GLY A 75 0.60 1.14 8.31
N LEU A 76 0.53 1.15 9.64
CA LEU A 76 -0.40 1.94 10.42
C LEU A 76 0.23 2.29 11.77
N ALA A 77 -0.30 3.31 12.43
CA ALA A 77 0.20 3.78 13.71
C ALA A 77 0.20 2.67 14.77
N GLU A 78 -0.80 1.79 14.72
CA GLU A 78 -0.98 0.66 15.62
C GLU A 78 0.12 -0.41 15.48
N CYS A 79 0.95 -0.33 14.44
CA CYS A 79 2.11 -1.22 14.22
C CYS A 79 3.42 -0.42 14.12
N SER A 80 3.56 0.67 14.85
CA SER A 80 4.75 1.55 14.84
C SER A 80 5.18 1.93 13.41
N VAL A 81 4.18 2.27 12.58
CA VAL A 81 4.24 2.72 11.18
C VAL A 81 4.41 1.59 10.16
N GLY A 82 5.39 0.69 10.30
CA GLY A 82 5.68 -0.30 9.26
C GLY A 82 5.10 -1.67 9.57
N LEU A 83 4.37 -2.30 8.62
CA LEU A 83 3.84 -3.65 8.76
C LEU A 83 4.25 -4.57 7.61
N ALA A 84 4.19 -4.11 6.36
CA ALA A 84 4.55 -4.92 5.20
C ALA A 84 5.37 -4.14 4.17
N PHE A 85 6.38 -4.82 3.63
CA PHE A 85 7.32 -4.27 2.66
C PHE A 85 7.60 -5.28 1.55
N PRO A 86 7.72 -4.83 0.28
CA PRO A 86 8.15 -5.71 -0.80
C PRO A 86 9.65 -6.06 -0.69
N PRO A 87 10.09 -7.13 -1.38
CA PRO A 87 11.52 -7.43 -1.50
C PRO A 87 12.30 -6.24 -2.04
N LEU A 88 13.47 -5.99 -1.44
CA LEU A 88 14.33 -4.88 -1.83
C LEU A 88 14.78 -4.97 -3.29
N GLY A 89 14.72 -3.86 -4.02
CA GLY A 89 15.24 -3.77 -5.39
C GLY A 89 14.36 -4.44 -6.45
N ARG A 90 13.17 -4.93 -6.11
CA ARG A 90 12.24 -5.52 -7.08
C ARG A 90 11.44 -4.46 -7.85
N GLY A 91 11.12 -3.35 -7.21
CA GLY A 91 10.17 -2.35 -7.71
C GLY A 91 8.70 -2.73 -7.50
N PRO A 92 7.77 -1.92 -8.01
CA PRO A 92 6.33 -2.16 -7.86
C PRO A 92 5.88 -3.43 -8.60
N ARG A 93 5.03 -4.22 -7.96
CA ARG A 93 4.25 -5.29 -8.59
C ARG A 93 2.80 -4.85 -8.61
N ILE A 94 2.16 -4.88 -9.77
CA ILE A 94 0.77 -4.45 -9.93
C ILE A 94 -0.07 -5.68 -10.30
N ASP A 95 -1.12 -5.93 -9.52
CA ASP A 95 -2.13 -6.92 -9.86
C ASP A 95 -3.25 -6.22 -10.64
N VAL A 96 -3.58 -6.76 -11.83
CA VAL A 96 -4.63 -6.23 -12.70
C VAL A 96 -5.82 -7.15 -12.61
N ILE A 97 -6.90 -6.69 -11.99
CA ILE A 97 -8.06 -7.50 -11.66
C ILE A 97 -9.35 -6.91 -12.21
N GLU A 98 -10.35 -7.76 -12.38
CA GLU A 98 -11.69 -7.40 -12.81
C GLU A 98 -12.38 -6.53 -11.76
N ARG A 99 -12.81 -5.32 -12.15
CA ARG A 99 -13.52 -4.40 -11.25
C ARG A 99 -14.85 -4.96 -10.75
N THR A 100 -15.63 -5.54 -11.66
CA THR A 100 -16.95 -6.11 -11.32
C THR A 100 -16.83 -7.27 -10.33
N ALA A 101 -15.85 -8.16 -10.50
CA ALA A 101 -15.60 -9.26 -9.55
C ALA A 101 -15.20 -8.74 -8.18
N LEU A 102 -14.32 -7.72 -8.13
CA LEU A 102 -13.90 -7.09 -6.89
C LEU A 102 -15.08 -6.48 -6.13
N LEU A 103 -15.90 -5.67 -6.80
CA LEU A 103 -16.97 -4.89 -6.16
C LEU A 103 -18.19 -5.73 -5.76
N GLN A 104 -18.57 -6.71 -6.60
CA GLN A 104 -19.79 -7.48 -6.37
C GLN A 104 -19.58 -8.78 -5.60
N ARG A 105 -18.40 -9.40 -5.75
CA ARG A 105 -18.10 -10.72 -5.19
C ARG A 105 -16.99 -10.73 -4.15
N LYS A 106 -16.38 -9.56 -3.89
CA LYS A 106 -15.16 -9.45 -3.04
C LYS A 106 -14.04 -10.42 -3.49
N LEU A 107 -13.86 -10.57 -4.81
CA LEU A 107 -12.87 -11.47 -5.41
C LEU A 107 -11.90 -10.71 -6.31
N ALA A 108 -10.60 -10.91 -6.12
CA ALA A 108 -9.54 -10.38 -6.96
C ALA A 108 -9.28 -11.31 -8.16
N VAL A 109 -10.22 -11.36 -9.11
CA VAL A 109 -10.11 -12.17 -10.31
C VAL A 109 -9.12 -11.52 -11.27
N PRO A 110 -8.05 -12.21 -11.72
CA PRO A 110 -7.14 -11.65 -12.71
C PRO A 110 -7.89 -11.24 -13.98
N ALA A 111 -7.62 -10.05 -14.46
CA ALA A 111 -8.22 -9.56 -15.70
C ALA A 111 -7.64 -10.26 -16.94
N ALA A 112 -8.48 -10.57 -17.91
CA ALA A 112 -8.02 -11.05 -19.21
C ALA A 112 -7.23 -9.96 -19.95
N ALA A 113 -6.33 -10.37 -20.84
CA ALA A 113 -5.58 -9.44 -21.67
C ALA A 113 -6.54 -8.57 -22.52
N GLY A 114 -6.36 -7.25 -22.45
CA GLY A 114 -7.22 -6.29 -23.16
C GLY A 114 -8.54 -5.96 -22.48
N ALA A 115 -8.82 -6.48 -21.28
CA ALA A 115 -9.99 -6.09 -20.52
C ALA A 115 -9.95 -4.58 -20.17
N VAL A 116 -11.09 -3.90 -20.30
CA VAL A 116 -11.19 -2.45 -20.09
C VAL A 116 -11.72 -2.08 -18.70
N ASP A 117 -12.54 -2.92 -18.09
CA ASP A 117 -13.08 -2.69 -16.74
C ASP A 117 -12.22 -3.36 -15.67
N VAL A 118 -11.08 -2.78 -15.44
CA VAL A 118 -10.05 -3.31 -14.54
C VAL A 118 -9.69 -2.36 -13.42
N VAL A 119 -9.09 -2.91 -12.38
CA VAL A 119 -8.43 -2.17 -11.29
C VAL A 119 -6.98 -2.61 -11.20
N HIS A 120 -6.09 -1.66 -11.03
CA HIS A 120 -4.66 -1.89 -10.86
C HIS A 120 -4.29 -1.70 -9.39
N ILE A 121 -3.96 -2.77 -8.69
CA ILE A 121 -3.67 -2.72 -7.25
C ILE A 121 -2.19 -3.04 -7.03
N PRO A 122 -1.42 -2.08 -6.48
CA PRO A 122 -0.03 -2.32 -6.11
C PRO A 122 0.10 -3.29 -4.93
N ALA A 123 1.02 -4.24 -5.04
CA ALA A 123 1.43 -5.07 -3.92
C ALA A 123 2.19 -4.22 -2.90
N CYS A 124 1.82 -4.32 -1.64
CA CYS A 124 2.51 -3.66 -0.52
C CYS A 124 3.54 -4.57 0.16
N GLY A 125 3.81 -5.74 -0.42
CA GLY A 125 4.82 -6.67 0.04
C GLY A 125 4.34 -7.66 1.09
N ARG A 126 5.30 -8.20 1.85
CA ARG A 126 5.11 -9.24 2.87
C ARG A 126 5.22 -8.66 4.27
N PRO A 127 4.61 -9.32 5.28
CA PRO A 127 4.79 -8.92 6.68
C PRO A 127 6.27 -8.84 7.06
N LEU A 128 6.61 -7.87 7.91
CA LEU A 128 7.94 -7.79 8.52
C LEU A 128 8.24 -9.05 9.35
N PRO A 129 9.53 -9.37 9.56
CA PRO A 129 9.90 -10.53 10.39
C PRO A 129 9.19 -10.53 11.75
N ARG A 130 8.67 -11.68 12.16
CA ARG A 130 7.89 -11.91 13.37
C ARG A 130 6.53 -11.19 13.41
N HIS A 131 6.09 -10.59 12.30
CA HIS A 131 4.73 -10.11 12.13
C HIS A 131 3.93 -11.09 11.29
N GLU A 132 2.66 -11.17 11.58
CA GLU A 132 1.72 -12.01 10.87
C GLU A 132 0.54 -11.14 10.40
N ILE A 133 0.03 -11.45 9.23
CA ILE A 133 -1.15 -10.83 8.63
C ILE A 133 -2.09 -11.94 8.20
N ARG A 134 -3.39 -11.73 8.39
CA ARG A 134 -4.44 -12.56 7.82
C ARG A 134 -5.57 -11.71 7.28
N ILE A 135 -6.29 -12.25 6.32
CA ILE A 135 -7.51 -11.66 5.78
C ILE A 135 -8.69 -12.48 6.31
N VAL A 136 -9.68 -11.79 6.87
CA VAL A 136 -10.83 -12.47 7.48
C VAL A 136 -12.14 -12.04 6.87
N GLY A 137 -13.06 -12.99 6.77
CA GLY A 137 -14.45 -12.77 6.38
C GLY A 137 -15.28 -12.10 7.47
N ASP A 138 -16.53 -11.80 7.14
CA ASP A 138 -17.48 -11.17 8.06
C ASP A 138 -17.79 -12.08 9.27
N ASP A 139 -17.62 -13.40 9.13
CA ASP A 139 -17.74 -14.42 10.19
C ASP A 139 -16.45 -14.60 11.02
N GLY A 140 -15.38 -13.90 10.67
CA GLY A 140 -14.07 -14.00 11.31
C GLY A 140 -13.21 -15.18 10.85
N SER A 141 -13.67 -16.00 9.89
CA SER A 141 -12.87 -17.06 9.28
C SER A 141 -11.76 -16.47 8.41
N GLU A 142 -10.60 -17.13 8.38
CA GLU A 142 -9.50 -16.72 7.49
C GLU A 142 -9.85 -17.06 6.05
N LEU A 143 -9.65 -16.10 5.16
CA LEU A 143 -9.96 -16.21 3.74
C LEU A 143 -8.73 -16.67 2.95
N PRO A 144 -8.93 -17.48 1.90
CA PRO A 144 -7.87 -17.86 0.98
C PRO A 144 -7.40 -16.68 0.12
N ASP A 145 -6.28 -16.89 -0.58
CA ASP A 145 -5.75 -15.94 -1.55
C ASP A 145 -6.83 -15.42 -2.51
N ARG A 146 -6.73 -14.15 -2.86
CA ARG A 146 -7.63 -13.44 -3.78
C ARG A 146 -9.06 -13.22 -3.29
N GLN A 147 -9.40 -13.59 -2.08
CA GLN A 147 -10.65 -13.16 -1.45
C GLN A 147 -10.41 -11.91 -0.60
N VAL A 148 -11.27 -10.91 -0.79
CA VAL A 148 -11.19 -9.62 -0.09
C VAL A 148 -11.93 -9.70 1.24
N GLY A 149 -11.25 -9.33 2.30
CA GLY A 149 -11.80 -9.26 3.66
C GLY A 149 -11.09 -8.24 4.52
N GLY A 150 -11.42 -8.22 5.80
CA GLY A 150 -10.77 -7.38 6.80
C GLY A 150 -9.33 -7.82 7.06
N LEU A 151 -8.40 -6.88 7.02
CA LEU A 151 -7.01 -7.16 7.32
C LEU A 151 -6.80 -7.14 8.84
N GLN A 152 -6.29 -8.23 9.38
CA GLN A 152 -5.85 -8.34 10.76
C GLN A 152 -4.36 -8.65 10.83
N PHE A 153 -3.72 -8.17 11.89
CA PHE A 153 -2.29 -8.36 12.09
C PHE A 153 -1.93 -8.61 13.55
N ARG A 154 -0.75 -9.15 13.78
CA ARG A 154 -0.09 -9.22 15.09
C ARG A 154 1.43 -9.19 14.90
N GLY A 155 2.14 -8.77 15.93
CA GLY A 155 3.61 -8.74 15.89
C GLY A 155 4.20 -7.92 17.03
N PRO A 156 5.53 -7.93 17.16
CA PRO A 156 6.23 -7.32 18.29
C PRO A 156 6.13 -5.79 18.32
N SER A 157 5.83 -5.12 17.20
CA SER A 157 5.64 -3.67 17.14
C SER A 157 4.17 -3.23 17.22
N ALA A 158 3.25 -4.19 17.42
CA ALA A 158 1.84 -3.89 17.59
C ALA A 158 1.60 -3.19 18.92
N THR A 159 0.71 -2.16 18.91
CA THR A 159 0.34 -1.42 20.12
C THR A 159 -0.35 -2.30 21.14
N ALA A 160 -0.19 -1.97 22.42
CA ALA A 160 -0.97 -2.56 23.50
C ALA A 160 -2.38 -1.91 23.63
N GLY A 161 -2.65 -0.83 22.90
CA GLY A 161 -3.93 -0.13 22.92
C GLY A 161 -3.81 1.38 22.81
N TYR A 162 -4.95 2.06 22.87
CA TYR A 162 -5.05 3.51 22.80
C TYR A 162 -4.99 4.15 24.19
N HIS A 163 -4.19 5.20 24.32
CA HIS A 163 -4.01 5.89 25.60
C HIS A 163 -5.35 6.42 26.15
N ARG A 164 -5.68 6.04 27.39
CA ARG A 164 -6.90 6.41 28.11
C ARG A 164 -8.20 6.19 27.33
N ASN A 165 -8.20 5.24 26.39
CA ASN A 165 -9.39 4.89 25.61
C ASN A 165 -9.62 3.36 25.60
N PRO A 166 -10.15 2.80 26.71
CA PRO A 166 -10.36 1.36 26.84
C PRO A 166 -11.39 0.81 25.83
N ALA A 167 -12.42 1.58 25.50
CA ALA A 167 -13.44 1.15 24.55
C ALA A 167 -12.85 0.97 23.14
N ALA A 168 -12.08 1.93 22.64
CA ALA A 168 -11.40 1.80 21.36
C ALA A 168 -10.34 0.68 21.40
N THR A 169 -9.63 0.53 22.51
CA THR A 169 -8.67 -0.56 22.69
C THR A 169 -9.37 -1.93 22.60
N GLN A 170 -10.48 -2.10 23.28
CA GLN A 170 -11.24 -3.36 23.21
C GLN A 170 -11.74 -3.67 21.81
N SER A 171 -12.16 -2.64 21.05
CA SER A 171 -12.63 -2.82 19.68
C SER A 171 -11.50 -3.13 18.68
N LEU A 172 -10.27 -2.77 19.00
CA LEU A 172 -9.09 -3.06 18.18
C LEU A 172 -8.74 -4.56 18.15
N PHE A 173 -8.94 -5.26 19.29
CA PHE A 173 -8.52 -6.65 19.43
C PHE A 173 -9.62 -7.63 19.04
N ARG A 174 -9.26 -8.67 18.29
CA ARG A 174 -10.11 -9.78 17.86
C ARG A 174 -9.36 -11.10 18.07
N GLY A 175 -9.58 -11.78 19.20
CA GLY A 175 -8.96 -13.09 19.47
C GLY A 175 -7.42 -13.09 19.40
N GLY A 176 -6.77 -12.06 19.92
CA GLY A 176 -5.30 -11.92 19.88
C GLY A 176 -4.74 -11.29 18.62
N TRP A 177 -5.57 -10.91 17.66
CA TRP A 177 -5.23 -10.15 16.48
C TRP A 177 -5.73 -8.71 16.59
N LEU A 178 -5.05 -7.78 15.93
CA LEU A 178 -5.48 -6.38 15.82
C LEU A 178 -6.20 -6.19 14.47
N ASP A 179 -7.35 -5.55 14.52
CA ASP A 179 -8.11 -5.17 13.33
C ASP A 179 -7.56 -3.84 12.77
N SER A 180 -7.08 -3.86 11.55
CA SER A 180 -6.54 -2.64 10.92
C SER A 180 -7.60 -1.63 10.48
N GLY A 181 -8.83 -2.09 10.26
CA GLY A 181 -9.90 -1.33 9.63
C GLY A 181 -9.71 -1.17 8.12
N ASP A 182 -8.77 -1.88 7.51
CA ASP A 182 -8.53 -1.87 6.07
C ASP A 182 -9.03 -3.18 5.43
N PHE A 183 -9.50 -3.10 4.18
CA PHE A 183 -9.81 -4.25 3.35
C PHE A 183 -8.63 -4.58 2.45
N ALA A 184 -8.33 -5.86 2.34
CA ALA A 184 -7.24 -6.37 1.53
C ALA A 184 -7.52 -7.80 1.04
N TYR A 185 -6.67 -8.28 0.16
CA TYR A 185 -6.50 -9.70 -0.12
C TYR A 185 -5.01 -10.05 -0.14
N THR A 186 -4.71 -11.33 -0.01
CA THR A 186 -3.37 -11.87 -0.22
C THR A 186 -3.27 -12.54 -1.59
N PHE A 187 -2.08 -12.49 -2.17
CA PHE A 187 -1.73 -13.29 -3.33
C PHE A 187 -0.20 -13.44 -3.40
N ASP A 188 0.26 -14.69 -3.54
CA ASP A 188 1.69 -15.03 -3.60
C ASP A 188 2.47 -14.52 -2.37
N GLY A 189 1.81 -14.56 -1.20
CA GLY A 189 2.36 -14.13 0.09
C GLY A 189 2.52 -12.62 0.25
N GLU A 190 1.98 -11.81 -0.66
CA GLU A 190 1.96 -10.35 -0.58
C GLU A 190 0.54 -9.83 -0.35
N ILE A 191 0.44 -8.65 0.27
CA ILE A 191 -0.84 -7.99 0.53
C ILE A 191 -1.15 -6.93 -0.52
N TYR A 192 -2.44 -6.81 -0.83
CA TYR A 192 -3.00 -5.87 -1.78
C TYR A 192 -4.17 -5.14 -1.12
N LEU A 193 -4.04 -3.84 -0.89
CA LEU A 193 -5.07 -3.02 -0.22
C LEU A 193 -6.17 -2.64 -1.22
N THR A 194 -7.43 -2.83 -0.82
CA THR A 194 -8.58 -2.52 -1.68
C THR A 194 -9.45 -1.37 -1.19
N GLY A 195 -9.31 -0.96 0.08
CA GLY A 195 -10.08 0.15 0.66
C GLY A 195 -10.05 0.15 2.18
N ARG A 196 -10.87 1.01 2.77
CA ARG A 196 -11.07 1.10 4.22
C ARG A 196 -12.52 0.87 4.60
N VAL A 197 -12.73 0.28 5.76
CA VAL A 197 -14.07 0.08 6.34
C VAL A 197 -14.80 1.42 6.52
N LYS A 198 -14.07 2.49 6.85
CA LYS A 198 -14.63 3.84 7.09
C LYS A 198 -14.83 4.69 5.83
N ASP A 199 -14.26 4.28 4.69
CA ASP A 199 -14.34 5.03 3.43
C ASP A 199 -15.58 4.65 2.59
N LEU A 200 -16.62 4.09 3.23
CA LEU A 200 -17.92 3.87 2.61
C LEU A 200 -18.53 5.24 2.26
N ILE A 201 -18.38 5.65 1.00
CA ILE A 201 -19.07 6.82 0.45
C ILE A 201 -20.55 6.43 0.28
N ILE A 202 -21.39 6.84 1.22
CA ILE A 202 -22.85 6.72 1.10
C ILE A 202 -23.30 7.75 0.06
N ARG A 203 -23.52 7.32 -1.17
CA ARG A 203 -24.13 8.16 -2.22
C ARG A 203 -25.64 8.01 -2.20
N GLY A 204 -26.37 9.10 -1.86
CA GLY A 204 -27.83 9.15 -1.93
C GLY A 204 -28.55 8.25 -0.93
N GLY A 205 -27.99 8.01 0.27
CA GLY A 205 -28.64 7.23 1.33
C GLY A 205 -28.74 5.72 1.08
N ARG A 206 -27.96 5.20 0.13
CA ARG A 206 -27.82 3.77 -0.16
C ARG A 206 -26.37 3.36 -0.14
#